data_372a2fb6942bbd1a0d165f9b7cc3edcc
#
_entry.id   372a2fb6942bbd1a0d165f9b7cc3edcc
#
_cell.length_a   1.000
_cell.length_b   1.000
_cell.length_c   1.000
_cell.angle_alpha   90.00
_cell.angle_beta   90.00
_cell.angle_gamma   90.00
#
_symmetry.space_group_name_H-M   'P 1'
#
loop_
_entity.id
_entity.type
_entity.pdbx_description
1 polymer ?
#
loop_
_entity_poly.entity_id
_entity_poly.type
_entity_poly.pdbx_seq_one_letter_code
_entity_poly.pdbx_strand_id
1 'polypeptide(L)'
;MYLFDLERLAEFKENAAGVRIIAQSGHARYILFAFRAGQGLREHSTSSQIAVQLLSGQLTFTARGESHELQPGHLLLLEANVPHTLHAQTDAVLLLTLTPDP
;
A
#
# COMPACT_ATOMS: atom_id res chain seq x y z
N MET A 1 -17.54 15.67 5.72
CA MET A 1 -17.41 14.19 5.95
C MET A 1 -17.35 13.50 4.60
N TYR A 2 -16.42 12.57 4.44
CA TYR A 2 -16.24 11.82 3.18
C TYR A 2 -16.26 10.33 3.47
N LEU A 3 -16.95 9.58 2.63
CA LEU A 3 -17.00 8.12 2.72
C LEU A 3 -16.56 7.54 1.38
N PHE A 4 -15.57 6.63 1.42
CA PHE A 4 -15.06 5.99 0.22
C PHE A 4 -15.32 4.49 0.24
N ASP A 5 -15.78 3.95 -0.87
CA ASP A 5 -15.85 2.51 -1.08
C ASP A 5 -14.55 2.09 -1.80
N LEU A 6 -13.59 1.61 -1.01
CA LEU A 6 -12.24 1.36 -1.52
C LEU A 6 -12.20 0.23 -2.54
N GLU A 7 -13.01 -0.79 -2.40
CA GLU A 7 -13.04 -1.88 -3.37
C GLU A 7 -13.55 -1.40 -4.73
N ARG A 8 -14.51 -0.48 -4.74
CA ARG A 8 -15.03 0.09 -5.99
C ARG A 8 -14.04 1.04 -6.65
N LEU A 9 -13.18 1.68 -5.86
CA LEU A 9 -12.20 2.62 -6.38
C LEU A 9 -10.94 1.94 -6.88
N ALA A 10 -10.70 0.69 -6.51
CA ALA A 10 -9.51 -0.05 -6.92
C ALA A 10 -9.58 -0.37 -8.42
N GLU A 11 -8.52 -0.04 -9.15
CA GLU A 11 -8.39 -0.34 -10.57
C GLU A 11 -7.13 -1.15 -10.81
N PHE A 12 -7.30 -2.39 -11.27
CA PHE A 12 -6.17 -3.24 -11.66
C PHE A 12 -5.71 -2.88 -13.05
N LYS A 13 -4.39 -2.85 -13.26
CA LYS A 13 -3.78 -2.62 -14.56
C LYS A 13 -2.88 -3.78 -14.92
N GLU A 14 -2.75 -4.10 -16.22
CA GLU A 14 -1.99 -5.27 -16.64
C GLU A 14 -0.48 -5.11 -16.50
N ASN A 15 0.05 -3.93 -16.79
CA ASN A 15 1.48 -3.71 -16.90
C ASN A 15 2.11 -2.95 -15.73
N ALA A 16 1.32 -2.56 -14.76
CA ALA A 16 1.78 -1.81 -13.59
C ALA A 16 0.71 -1.85 -12.51
N ALA A 17 1.11 -1.51 -11.30
CA ALA A 17 0.15 -1.33 -10.21
C ALA A 17 -0.85 -0.23 -10.54
N GLY A 18 -2.10 -0.44 -10.20
CA GLY A 18 -3.10 0.62 -10.18
C GLY A 18 -2.87 1.48 -8.95
N VAL A 19 -2.75 2.78 -9.13
CA VAL A 19 -2.46 3.73 -8.03
C VAL A 19 -3.48 4.85 -8.08
N ARG A 20 -4.11 5.13 -6.95
CA ARG A 20 -5.08 6.21 -6.85
C ARG A 20 -4.94 6.95 -5.53
N ILE A 21 -4.72 8.25 -5.59
CA ILE A 21 -4.78 9.08 -4.39
C ILE A 21 -6.24 9.28 -4.04
N ILE A 22 -6.65 8.75 -2.89
CA ILE A 22 -8.04 8.81 -2.44
C ILE A 22 -8.33 10.16 -1.81
N ALA A 23 -7.45 10.59 -0.93
CA ALA A 23 -7.64 11.83 -0.18
C ALA A 23 -6.31 12.37 0.30
N GLN A 24 -6.27 13.68 0.49
CA GLN A 24 -5.18 14.38 1.14
C GLN A 24 -5.79 15.30 2.18
N SER A 25 -5.34 15.19 3.41
CA SER A 25 -5.65 16.13 4.47
C SER A 25 -4.34 16.80 4.88
N GLY A 26 -4.37 17.85 5.68
CA GLY A 26 -3.16 18.57 6.06
C GLY A 26 -2.06 17.71 6.70
N HIS A 27 -2.38 16.51 7.18
CA HIS A 27 -1.46 15.63 7.91
C HIS A 27 -1.28 14.26 7.30
N ALA A 28 -2.08 13.87 6.33
CA ALA A 28 -2.01 12.52 5.77
C ALA A 28 -2.39 12.50 4.29
N ARG A 29 -1.80 11.54 3.59
CA ARG A 29 -2.19 11.18 2.22
C ARG A 29 -2.60 9.72 2.21
N TYR A 30 -3.73 9.43 1.60
CA TYR A 30 -4.29 8.09 1.49
C TYR A 30 -4.23 7.63 0.04
N ILE A 31 -3.50 6.55 -0.22
CA ILE A 31 -3.26 6.03 -1.57
C ILE A 31 -3.76 4.60 -1.65
N LEU A 32 -4.60 4.33 -2.63
CA LEU A 32 -5.10 2.99 -2.89
C LEU A 32 -4.26 2.35 -3.99
N PHE A 33 -3.73 1.15 -3.71
CA PHE A 33 -2.99 0.35 -4.67
C PHE A 33 -3.78 -0.89 -5.02
N ALA A 34 -3.79 -1.24 -6.31
CA ALA A 34 -4.33 -2.50 -6.79
C ALA A 34 -3.26 -3.20 -7.62
N PHE A 35 -2.90 -4.41 -7.20
CA PHE A 35 -1.87 -5.22 -7.84
C PHE A 35 -2.50 -6.47 -8.43
N ARG A 36 -2.12 -6.80 -9.67
CA ARG A 36 -2.30 -8.15 -10.18
C ARG A 36 -1.23 -9.06 -9.57
N ALA A 37 -1.52 -10.35 -9.47
CA ALA A 37 -0.55 -11.33 -9.01
C ALA A 37 0.79 -11.15 -9.75
N GLY A 38 1.89 -11.12 -9.00
CA GLY A 38 3.23 -10.91 -9.54
C GLY A 38 3.69 -9.45 -9.63
N GLN A 39 2.79 -8.51 -9.53
CA GLN A 39 3.15 -7.08 -9.48
C GLN A 39 3.61 -6.68 -8.09
N GLY A 40 4.27 -5.55 -8.01
CA GLY A 40 4.74 -5.02 -6.73
C GLY A 40 5.39 -3.65 -6.89
N LEU A 41 6.10 -3.26 -5.86
CA LEU A 41 6.88 -2.03 -5.85
C LEU A 41 8.34 -2.37 -5.57
N ARG A 42 9.23 -1.79 -6.36
CA ARG A 42 10.68 -1.90 -6.16
C ARG A 42 11.09 -1.23 -4.86
N GLU A 43 12.27 -1.56 -4.38
CA GLU A 43 12.79 -0.95 -3.16
C GLU A 43 12.80 0.57 -3.27
N HIS A 44 12.17 1.19 -2.30
CA HIS A 44 12.08 2.64 -2.16
C HIS A 44 11.84 2.99 -0.70
N SER A 45 11.97 4.27 -0.39
CA SER A 45 11.65 4.80 0.93
C SER A 45 10.88 6.10 0.78
N THR A 46 10.22 6.49 1.85
CA THR A 46 9.50 7.77 1.90
C THR A 46 9.94 8.56 3.12
N SER A 47 9.78 9.88 3.06
CA SER A 47 10.04 10.75 4.21
C SER A 47 8.92 10.71 5.24
N SER A 48 7.86 9.96 4.96
CA SER A 48 6.71 9.80 5.86
C SER A 48 6.74 8.45 6.54
N GLN A 49 6.16 8.36 7.73
CA GLN A 49 5.74 7.08 8.28
C GLN A 49 4.66 6.50 7.37
N ILE A 50 4.67 5.21 7.16
CA ILE A 50 3.65 4.56 6.37
C ILE A 50 2.83 3.58 7.21
N ALA A 51 1.54 3.53 6.90
CA ALA A 51 0.64 2.51 7.39
C ALA A 51 0.11 1.74 6.18
N VAL A 52 0.30 0.43 6.17
CA VAL A 52 -0.15 -0.45 5.09
C VAL A 52 -1.28 -1.32 5.62
N GLN A 53 -2.45 -1.19 5.02
CA GLN A 53 -3.61 -2.02 5.35
C GLN A 53 -3.98 -2.85 4.14
N LEU A 54 -3.87 -4.17 4.26
CA LEU A 54 -4.28 -5.06 3.18
C LEU A 54 -5.79 -5.27 3.26
N LEU A 55 -6.48 -4.99 2.16
CA LEU A 55 -7.94 -5.11 2.08
C LEU A 55 -8.36 -6.43 1.46
N SER A 56 -7.60 -6.93 0.48
CA SER A 56 -7.86 -8.21 -0.16
C SER A 56 -6.57 -8.78 -0.73
N GLY A 57 -6.53 -10.10 -0.92
CA GLY A 57 -5.39 -10.81 -1.50
C GLY A 57 -4.32 -11.15 -0.49
N GLN A 58 -3.12 -11.44 -1.01
CA GLN A 58 -1.93 -11.76 -0.23
C GLN A 58 -0.75 -10.99 -0.78
N LEU A 59 0.05 -10.43 0.11
CA LEU A 59 1.14 -9.55 -0.26
C LEU A 59 2.32 -9.77 0.68
N THR A 60 3.53 -9.81 0.11
CA THR A 60 4.77 -9.88 0.89
C THR A 60 5.35 -8.48 1.01
N PHE A 61 5.60 -8.04 2.23
CA PHE A 61 6.24 -6.78 2.55
C PHE A 61 7.62 -7.07 3.14
N THR A 62 8.67 -6.47 2.57
CA THR A 62 10.04 -6.70 3.01
C THR A 62 10.71 -5.37 3.38
N ALA A 63 11.30 -5.32 4.57
CA ALA A 63 12.09 -4.20 5.04
C ALA A 63 13.14 -4.72 6.03
N ARG A 64 14.32 -4.10 6.04
CA ARG A 64 15.40 -4.42 6.99
C ARG A 64 15.77 -5.91 7.00
N GLY A 65 15.69 -6.57 5.84
CA GLY A 65 15.99 -7.99 5.73
C GLY A 65 14.90 -8.93 6.27
N GLU A 66 13.76 -8.39 6.70
CA GLU A 66 12.63 -9.18 7.18
C GLU A 66 11.49 -9.13 6.17
N SER A 67 10.88 -10.28 5.93
CA SER A 67 9.70 -10.39 5.06
C SER A 67 8.50 -10.81 5.88
N HIS A 68 7.38 -10.14 5.67
CA HIS A 68 6.11 -10.47 6.29
C HIS A 68 5.06 -10.70 5.22
N GLU A 69 4.31 -11.78 5.36
CA GLU A 69 3.15 -12.02 4.50
C GLU A 69 1.94 -11.37 5.14
N LEU A 70 1.34 -10.43 4.40
CA LEU A 70 0.15 -9.73 4.87
C LEU A 70 -1.10 -10.43 4.37
N GLN A 71 -2.08 -10.52 5.25
CA GLN A 71 -3.41 -11.07 5.00
C GLN A 71 -4.44 -9.94 5.15
N PRO A 72 -5.63 -10.08 4.55
CA PRO A 72 -6.67 -9.07 4.75
C PRO A 72 -6.93 -8.82 6.24
N GLY A 73 -6.99 -7.55 6.61
CA GLY A 73 -7.17 -7.14 8.00
C GLY A 73 -5.86 -6.86 8.74
N HIS A 74 -4.70 -7.19 8.15
CA HIS A 74 -3.41 -6.84 8.76
C HIS A 74 -3.10 -5.37 8.55
N LEU A 75 -2.52 -4.75 9.58
CA LEU A 75 -1.97 -3.40 9.53
C LEU A 75 -0.47 -3.48 9.81
N LEU A 76 0.33 -2.91 8.93
CA LEU A 76 1.77 -2.80 9.11
C LEU A 76 2.15 -1.32 9.19
N LEU A 77 2.95 -0.97 10.20
CA LEU A 77 3.48 0.38 10.35
C LEU A 77 4.99 0.33 10.13
N LEU A 78 5.51 1.27 9.35
CA LEU A 78 6.95 1.39 9.10
C LEU A 78 7.37 2.84 9.28
N GLU A 79 8.50 3.04 9.98
CA GLU A 79 9.04 4.37 10.21
C GLU A 79 9.48 5.03 8.90
N ALA A 80 9.60 6.36 8.92
CA ALA A 80 10.10 7.14 7.80
C ALA A 80 11.51 6.69 7.38
N ASN A 81 11.78 6.80 6.10
CA ASN A 81 13.11 6.60 5.51
C ASN A 81 13.64 5.15 5.56
N VAL A 82 12.80 4.18 5.83
CA VAL A 82 13.19 2.77 5.79
C VAL A 82 12.90 2.20 4.40
N PRO A 83 13.93 1.71 3.68
CA PRO A 83 13.72 1.08 2.38
C PRO A 83 12.86 -0.19 2.51
N HIS A 84 11.94 -0.35 1.58
CA HIS A 84 11.03 -1.50 1.60
C HIS A 84 10.57 -1.86 0.19
N THR A 85 10.10 -3.11 0.06
CA THR A 85 9.52 -3.64 -1.18
C THR A 85 8.18 -4.28 -0.89
N LEU A 86 7.35 -4.33 -1.91
CA LEU A 86 6.08 -5.06 -1.87
C LEU A 86 6.00 -6.00 -3.07
N HIS A 87 5.43 -7.18 -2.85
CA HIS A 87 5.20 -8.15 -3.91
C HIS A 87 3.85 -8.84 -3.69
N ALA A 88 2.98 -8.76 -4.68
CA ALA A 88 1.65 -9.38 -4.62
C ALA A 88 1.73 -10.84 -5.02
N GLN A 89 1.34 -11.73 -4.11
CA GLN A 89 1.27 -13.17 -4.38
C GLN A 89 0.03 -13.51 -5.20
N THR A 90 -1.06 -12.81 -4.93
CA THR A 90 -2.33 -12.89 -5.65
C THR A 90 -2.73 -11.48 -6.05
N ASP A 91 -3.82 -11.33 -6.79
CA ASP A 91 -4.43 -10.01 -6.93
C ASP A 91 -4.68 -9.46 -5.53
N ALA A 92 -4.31 -8.23 -5.30
CA ALA A 92 -4.33 -7.63 -3.96
C ALA A 92 -4.68 -6.14 -4.03
N VAL A 93 -5.41 -5.69 -3.01
CA VAL A 93 -5.73 -4.28 -2.84
C VAL A 93 -5.27 -3.85 -1.46
N LEU A 94 -4.54 -2.74 -1.39
CA LEU A 94 -4.09 -2.19 -0.13
C LEU A 94 -4.34 -0.69 -0.05
N LEU A 95 -4.51 -0.20 1.16
CA LEU A 95 -4.54 1.22 1.46
C LEU A 95 -3.23 1.60 2.15
N LEU A 96 -2.54 2.56 1.56
CA LEU A 96 -1.31 3.14 2.10
C LEU A 96 -1.62 4.53 2.66
N THR A 97 -1.24 4.75 3.91
CA THR A 97 -1.36 6.08 4.53
C THR A 97 0.02 6.62 4.80
N LEU A 98 0.30 7.80 4.26
CA LEU A 98 1.54 8.54 4.49
C LEU A 98 1.28 9.64 5.52
N THR A 99 2.08 9.68 6.59
CA THR A 99 1.95 10.67 7.66
C THR A 99 3.33 11.18 8.06
N PRO A 100 3.60 12.49 8.00
CA PRO A 100 2.76 13.51 7.38
C PRO A 100 2.65 13.35 5.86
N ASP A 101 1.72 14.05 5.25
CA ASP A 101 1.62 14.13 3.79
C ASP A 101 2.93 14.74 3.26
N PRO A 102 3.67 14.00 2.41
CA PRO A 102 4.98 14.47 1.94
C PRO A 102 4.90 15.66 0.98
#